data_eb67619c5eee37055d46e52f92dde31c
#
_entry.id   eb67619c5eee37055d46e52f92dde31c
#
_cell.length_a   1.000
_cell.length_b   1.000
_cell.length_c   1.000
_cell.angle_alpha   90.00
_cell.angle_beta   90.00
_cell.angle_gamma   90.00
#
_symmetry.space_group_name_H-M   'P 1'
#
loop_
_entity.id
_entity.type
_entity.pdbx_description
1 polymer ?
#
loop_
_entity_poly.entity_id
_entity_poly.type
_entity_poly.pdbx_seq_one_letter_code
_entity_poly.pdbx_strand_id
1 'polypeptide(L)'
;MTNTGSASWQEETYKETYESEIRGLRRRLESDPGCTAEDLEGVLKSLYIMDGSDWLGRGEVQSINLAAAIAAYEEIIGELKT
;
A
#
# COMPACT_ATOMS: atom_id res chain seq x y z
N MET A 1 -29.01 0.86 6.90
CA MET A 1 -28.47 0.64 6.80
C MET A 1 -27.95 -0.15 6.83
N THR A 2 -27.83 -0.31 6.86
CA THR A 2 -27.34 -0.74 7.01
C THR A 2 -26.66 -1.50 6.61
N ASN A 3 -26.65 -1.94 6.32
CA ASN A 3 -25.98 -2.65 6.00
C ASN A 3 -24.91 -2.64 5.56
N THR A 4 -24.88 -2.30 5.70
CA THR A 4 -23.64 -1.90 5.34
C THR A 4 -22.57 -2.66 5.83
N GLY A 5 -22.74 -3.19 6.64
CA GLY A 5 -22.02 -3.90 7.33
C GLY A 5 -20.74 -4.48 7.08
N SER A 6 -20.69 -5.71 6.81
CA SER A 6 -19.43 -6.42 6.77
C SER A 6 -18.54 -6.02 5.62
N ALA A 7 -19.10 -5.48 4.56
CA ALA A 7 -18.27 -5.00 3.46
C ALA A 7 -17.50 -3.74 3.84
N SER A 8 -18.06 -2.97 4.77
CA SER A 8 -17.48 -1.70 5.15
C SER A 8 -16.14 -1.83 5.84
N TRP A 9 -15.94 -2.85 6.69
CA TRP A 9 -14.70 -2.94 7.42
C TRP A 9 -13.53 -3.22 6.48
N GLN A 10 -13.77 -3.97 5.40
CA GLN A 10 -12.72 -4.26 4.43
C GLN A 10 -12.34 -3.01 3.67
N GLU A 11 -13.33 -2.23 3.27
CA GLU A 11 -13.07 -0.98 2.58
C GLU A 11 -12.36 0.02 3.48
N GLU A 12 -12.78 0.09 4.72
CA GLU A 12 -12.15 0.99 5.68
C GLU A 12 -10.70 0.60 5.94
N THR A 13 -10.45 -0.69 6.09
CA THR A 13 -9.09 -1.17 6.32
C THR A 13 -8.21 -0.83 5.14
N TYR A 14 -8.69 -1.06 3.93
CA TYR A 14 -7.95 -0.72 2.73
C TYR A 14 -7.64 0.77 2.69
N LYS A 15 -8.67 1.58 2.90
CA LYS A 15 -8.54 3.02 2.82
C LYS A 15 -7.57 3.55 3.87
N GLU A 16 -7.71 3.09 5.10
CA GLU A 16 -6.84 3.54 6.18
C GLU A 16 -5.39 3.16 5.91
N THR A 17 -5.17 1.95 5.46
CA THR A 17 -3.82 1.50 5.16
C THR A 17 -3.25 2.29 3.99
N TYR A 18 -4.04 2.47 2.95
CA TYR A 18 -3.63 3.24 1.79
C TYR A 18 -3.21 4.65 2.19
N GLU A 19 -4.07 5.33 2.95
CA GLU A 19 -3.78 6.71 3.35
C GLU A 19 -2.59 6.79 4.28
N SER A 20 -2.45 5.81 5.17
CA SER A 20 -1.32 5.76 6.07
C SER A 20 -0.01 5.58 5.30
N GLU A 21 -0.01 4.70 4.31
CA GLU A 21 1.18 4.50 3.48
C GLU A 21 1.50 5.73 2.67
N ILE A 22 0.51 6.38 2.11
CA ILE A 22 0.71 7.60 1.34
C ILE A 22 1.37 8.66 2.24
N ARG A 23 0.84 8.86 3.43
CA ARG A 23 1.39 9.85 4.35
C ARG A 23 2.83 9.51 4.73
N GLY A 24 3.07 8.23 5.01
CA GLY A 24 4.42 7.78 5.36
C GLY A 24 5.41 7.99 4.23
N LEU A 25 4.99 7.69 3.00
CA LEU A 25 5.85 7.88 1.85
C LEU A 25 6.14 9.36 1.60
N ARG A 26 5.13 10.22 1.71
CA ARG A 26 5.36 11.65 1.53
C ARG A 26 6.30 12.20 2.59
N ARG A 27 6.12 11.76 3.83
CA ARG A 27 7.00 12.18 4.92
C ARG A 27 8.44 11.72 4.66
N ARG A 28 8.60 10.49 4.19
CA ARG A 28 9.93 9.96 3.89
C ARG A 28 10.60 10.76 2.79
N LEU A 29 9.86 11.10 1.75
CA LEU A 29 10.42 11.88 0.66
C LEU A 29 10.84 13.27 1.11
N GLU A 30 10.08 13.87 2.02
CA GLU A 30 10.44 15.17 2.57
C GLU A 30 11.68 15.09 3.45
N SER A 31 11.78 14.03 4.23
CA SER A 31 12.89 13.87 5.18
C SER A 31 14.16 13.35 4.54
N ASP A 32 14.03 12.64 3.44
CA ASP A 32 15.15 11.96 2.82
C ASP A 32 15.21 12.30 1.34
N PRO A 33 15.91 13.39 1.00
CA PRO A 33 16.00 13.80 -0.40
C PRO A 33 16.73 12.80 -1.29
N GLY A 34 17.44 11.85 -0.69
CA GLY A 34 18.07 10.79 -1.45
C GLY A 34 17.14 9.66 -1.85
N CYS A 35 15.92 9.66 -1.31
CA CYS A 35 14.94 8.64 -1.66
C CYS A 35 14.35 8.96 -3.03
N THR A 36 14.51 8.03 -3.97
CA THR A 36 14.09 8.25 -5.34
C THR A 36 12.97 7.29 -5.72
N ALA A 37 12.38 7.53 -6.89
CA ALA A 37 11.36 6.61 -7.42
C ALA A 37 11.92 5.21 -7.55
N GLU A 38 13.20 5.07 -7.91
CA GLU A 38 13.81 3.74 -8.02
C GLU A 38 13.83 3.00 -6.71
N ASP A 39 14.12 3.73 -5.62
CA ASP A 39 14.11 3.10 -4.29
C ASP A 39 12.72 2.57 -3.98
N LEU A 40 11.71 3.36 -4.27
CA LEU A 40 10.33 2.94 -4.02
C LEU A 40 9.93 1.80 -4.94
N GLU A 41 10.41 1.80 -6.17
CA GLU A 41 10.12 0.70 -7.09
C GLU A 41 10.70 -0.61 -6.59
N GLY A 42 11.87 -0.54 -5.94
CA GLY A 42 12.45 -1.73 -5.36
C GLY A 42 11.56 -2.34 -4.29
N VAL A 43 11.02 -1.48 -3.43
CA VAL A 43 10.09 -1.95 -2.40
C VAL A 43 8.81 -2.47 -3.04
N LEU A 44 8.29 -1.76 -4.02
CA LEU A 44 7.07 -2.17 -4.71
C LEU A 44 7.26 -3.55 -5.36
N LYS A 45 8.41 -3.79 -5.96
CA LYS A 45 8.69 -5.09 -6.54
C LYS A 45 8.62 -6.20 -5.50
N SER A 46 9.16 -5.94 -4.31
CA SER A 46 9.06 -6.89 -3.22
C SER A 46 7.61 -7.14 -2.83
N LEU A 47 6.81 -6.08 -2.82
CA LEU A 47 5.39 -6.22 -2.49
C LEU A 47 4.67 -7.07 -3.53
N TYR A 48 5.00 -6.90 -4.81
CA TYR A 48 4.41 -7.74 -5.85
C TYR A 48 4.78 -9.20 -5.66
N ILE A 49 6.03 -9.47 -5.29
CA ILE A 49 6.47 -10.82 -5.05
C ILE A 49 5.69 -11.43 -3.89
N MET A 50 5.50 -10.66 -2.82
CA MET A 50 4.73 -11.13 -1.68
C MET A 50 3.28 -11.39 -2.06
N ASP A 51 2.71 -10.50 -2.88
CA ASP A 51 1.34 -10.67 -3.32
C ASP A 51 1.17 -11.88 -4.19
N GLY A 52 2.17 -12.19 -5.02
CA GLY A 52 2.12 -13.34 -5.88
C GLY A 52 2.41 -14.66 -5.21
N SER A 53 2.91 -14.62 -3.98
CA SER A 53 3.20 -15.83 -3.22
C SER A 53 1.90 -16.35 -2.62
N ASP A 54 1.68 -17.63 -2.81
CA ASP A 54 0.47 -18.25 -2.28
C ASP A 54 0.76 -18.78 -0.89
N TRP A 55 0.72 -17.88 0.07
CA TRP A 55 1.13 -18.21 1.44
C TRP A 55 -0.02 -18.83 2.21
N LEU A 56 0.22 -19.99 2.71
CA LEU A 56 -0.71 -20.58 3.65
C LEU A 56 -0.71 -19.74 4.91
N GLY A 57 -1.91 -19.47 5.42
CA GLY A 57 -2.03 -18.73 6.66
C GLY A 57 -2.07 -17.24 6.53
N ARG A 58 -1.87 -16.70 5.33
CA ARG A 58 -2.01 -15.26 5.14
C ARG A 58 -3.49 -14.90 5.30
N GLY A 59 -3.77 -14.05 6.28
CA GLY A 59 -5.13 -13.66 6.56
C GLY A 59 -5.67 -12.62 5.60
N GLU A 60 -6.98 -12.47 5.64
CA GLU A 60 -7.65 -11.50 4.78
C GLU A 60 -7.17 -10.07 5.06
N VAL A 61 -6.93 -9.76 6.32
CA VAL A 61 -6.45 -8.42 6.69
C VAL A 61 -5.09 -8.16 6.07
N GLN A 62 -4.20 -9.14 6.10
CA GLN A 62 -2.89 -8.98 5.49
C GLN A 62 -2.99 -8.79 3.99
N SER A 63 -3.91 -9.49 3.35
CA SER A 63 -4.11 -9.34 1.91
C SER A 63 -4.61 -7.94 1.57
N ILE A 64 -5.52 -7.42 2.38
CA ILE A 64 -6.04 -6.07 2.19
C ILE A 64 -4.94 -5.04 2.40
N ASN A 65 -4.17 -5.21 3.46
CA ASN A 65 -3.07 -4.28 3.76
C ASN A 65 -2.03 -4.28 2.64
N LEU A 66 -1.70 -5.46 2.14
CA LEU A 66 -0.72 -5.57 1.06
C LEU A 66 -1.21 -4.89 -0.21
N ALA A 67 -2.48 -5.12 -0.56
CA ALA A 67 -3.05 -4.49 -1.74
C ALA A 67 -3.06 -2.97 -1.61
N ALA A 68 -3.39 -2.47 -0.42
CA ALA A 68 -3.41 -1.03 -0.18
C ALA A 68 -2.00 -0.44 -0.26
N ALA A 69 -1.01 -1.14 0.28
CA ALA A 69 0.37 -0.67 0.22
C ALA A 69 0.85 -0.62 -1.23
N ILE A 70 0.54 -1.64 -2.01
CA ILE A 70 0.92 -1.66 -3.42
C ILE A 70 0.31 -0.45 -4.13
N ALA A 71 -0.98 -0.19 -3.91
CA ALA A 71 -1.65 0.93 -4.55
C ALA A 71 -1.01 2.26 -4.14
N ALA A 72 -0.64 2.40 -2.86
CA ALA A 72 -0.02 3.62 -2.38
C ALA A 72 1.34 3.85 -3.03
N TYR A 73 2.16 2.81 -3.11
CA TYR A 73 3.47 2.93 -3.75
C TYR A 73 3.32 3.28 -5.22
N GLU A 74 2.36 2.65 -5.92
CA GLU A 74 2.13 2.95 -7.32
C GLU A 74 1.74 4.41 -7.51
N GLU A 75 0.90 4.93 -6.63
CA GLU A 75 0.46 6.32 -6.72
C GLU A 75 1.64 7.28 -6.56
N ILE A 76 2.44 7.08 -5.51
CA ILE A 76 3.55 7.98 -5.22
C ILE A 76 4.62 7.90 -6.32
N ILE A 77 4.93 6.68 -6.77
CA ILE A 77 5.92 6.51 -7.84
C ILE A 77 5.44 7.22 -9.11
N GLY A 78 4.15 7.11 -9.41
CA GLY A 78 3.59 7.81 -10.57
C GLY A 78 3.76 9.31 -10.47
N GLU A 79 3.54 9.86 -9.27
CA GLU A 79 3.75 11.29 -9.05
C GLU A 79 5.20 11.70 -9.27
N LEU A 80 6.14 10.88 -8.80
CA LEU A 80 7.55 11.20 -8.92
C LEU A 80 8.04 11.15 -10.35
N LYS A 81 7.41 10.31 -11.16
CA LYS A 81 7.84 10.14 -12.55
C LYS A 81 7.16 11.09 -13.52
N THR A 82 6.19 11.82 -13.08
CA THR A 82 5.44 12.75 -13.95
C THR A 82 6.15 14.05 -14.21
#